data_6aff2acb014887408d963d91945ff6bb
#
_entry.id   6aff2acb014887408d963d91945ff6bb
#
_cell.length_a   1.000
_cell.length_b   1.000
_cell.length_c   1.000
_cell.angle_alpha   90.00
_cell.angle_beta   90.00
_cell.angle_gamma   90.00
#
_symmetry.space_group_name_H-M   'P 1'
#
loop_
_entity.id
_entity.type
_entity.pdbx_description
1 polymer ?
#
loop_
_entity_poly.entity_id
_entity_poly.type
_entity_poly.pdbx_seq_one_letter_code
_entity_poly.pdbx_strand_id
1 'polypeptide(L)'
;MPRFHWEDFKPGSVETYGPRPVTREEIIAFAAEYDPQPMHLDEDAGRGTLLGGLAASGWHSCAILMRMSCDWFMLDSSSQGSPGIEEVRWLRPLRAGDSITLRRTVVDSRASKSKPALGITKFKYELVNQAGEVVTTLVCTIMFGRREPAAAGASA
;
A
#
# COMPACT_ATOMS: atom_id res chain seq x y z
N MET A 1 -22.52 -5.25 5.09
CA MET A 1 -21.80 -4.67 6.24
C MET A 1 -20.32 -4.96 6.09
N PRO A 2 -19.41 -4.01 6.42
CA PRO A 2 -17.99 -4.25 6.35
C PRO A 2 -17.57 -5.45 7.20
N ARG A 3 -16.63 -6.25 6.70
CA ARG A 3 -16.05 -7.39 7.42
C ARG A 3 -14.97 -6.94 8.38
N PHE A 4 -14.12 -5.98 7.94
CA PHE A 4 -12.99 -5.50 8.72
C PHE A 4 -13.27 -4.15 9.37
N HIS A 5 -13.00 -4.08 10.67
CA HIS A 5 -13.12 -2.87 11.48
C HIS A 5 -11.80 -2.60 12.20
N TRP A 6 -11.69 -1.46 12.87
CA TRP A 6 -10.49 -1.07 13.59
C TRP A 6 -9.95 -2.16 14.54
N GLU A 7 -10.84 -2.88 15.21
CA GLU A 7 -10.48 -3.90 16.20
C GLU A 7 -9.74 -5.10 15.61
N ASP A 8 -9.81 -5.30 14.30
CA ASP A 8 -9.14 -6.40 13.60
C ASP A 8 -7.65 -6.12 13.36
N PHE A 9 -7.22 -4.88 13.46
CA PHE A 9 -5.85 -4.47 13.21
C PHE A 9 -5.05 -4.37 14.50
N LYS A 10 -4.42 -5.48 14.89
CA LYS A 10 -3.66 -5.58 16.13
C LYS A 10 -2.21 -5.15 15.92
N PRO A 11 -1.65 -4.24 16.76
CA PRO A 11 -0.24 -3.87 16.68
C PRO A 11 0.68 -5.09 16.69
N GLY A 12 1.68 -5.07 15.82
CA GLY A 12 2.65 -6.15 15.65
C GLY A 12 2.21 -7.29 14.73
N SER A 13 0.94 -7.33 14.27
CA SER A 13 0.52 -8.33 13.30
C SER A 13 1.16 -8.07 11.94
N VAL A 14 1.58 -9.16 11.29
CA VAL A 14 2.17 -9.18 9.95
C VAL A 14 1.42 -10.18 9.10
N GLU A 15 0.92 -9.74 7.97
CA GLU A 15 0.16 -10.57 7.04
C GLU A 15 0.59 -10.28 5.61
N THR A 16 0.32 -11.22 4.70
CA THR A 16 0.69 -11.11 3.29
C THR A 16 -0.49 -11.40 2.38
N TYR A 17 -0.45 -10.81 1.18
CA TYR A 17 -1.42 -11.00 0.11
C TYR A 17 -0.72 -11.05 -1.26
N GLY A 18 -1.16 -11.95 -2.13
CA GLY A 18 -0.58 -12.17 -3.45
C GLY A 18 -0.24 -13.65 -3.65
N PRO A 19 0.63 -13.96 -4.62
CA PRO A 19 1.39 -13.05 -5.47
C PRO A 19 0.56 -12.43 -6.61
N ARG A 20 1.04 -11.29 -7.14
CA ARG A 20 0.49 -10.61 -8.30
C ARG A 20 1.58 -10.43 -9.36
N PRO A 21 1.37 -10.85 -10.61
CA PRO A 21 2.31 -10.59 -11.70
C PRO A 21 2.31 -9.12 -12.11
N VAL A 22 3.46 -8.63 -12.57
CA VAL A 22 3.63 -7.29 -13.14
C VAL A 22 3.96 -7.44 -14.61
N THR A 23 3.14 -6.86 -15.48
CA THR A 23 3.31 -6.96 -16.93
C THR A 23 3.99 -5.73 -17.51
N ARG A 24 4.69 -5.93 -18.65
CA ARG A 24 5.28 -4.84 -19.43
C ARG A 24 4.20 -3.85 -19.88
N GLU A 25 3.08 -4.38 -20.34
CA GLU A 25 1.96 -3.62 -20.88
C GLU A 25 1.38 -2.66 -19.83
N GLU A 26 1.18 -3.14 -18.60
CA GLU A 26 0.68 -2.27 -17.53
C GLU A 26 1.68 -1.20 -17.10
N ILE A 27 2.98 -1.51 -17.09
CA ILE A 27 4.04 -0.53 -16.80
C ILE A 27 3.98 0.62 -17.78
N ILE A 28 3.96 0.30 -19.08
CA ILE A 28 3.93 1.30 -20.16
C ILE A 28 2.60 2.08 -20.14
N ALA A 29 1.47 1.40 -19.97
CA ALA A 29 0.16 2.04 -19.95
C ALA A 29 0.04 3.06 -18.80
N PHE A 30 0.46 2.69 -17.60
CA PHE A 30 0.45 3.61 -16.46
C PHE A 30 1.38 4.80 -16.71
N ALA A 31 2.59 4.54 -17.18
CA ALA A 31 3.57 5.59 -17.44
C ALA A 31 3.09 6.56 -18.52
N ALA A 32 2.53 6.07 -19.60
CA ALA A 32 2.01 6.92 -20.68
C ALA A 32 0.95 7.91 -20.19
N GLU A 33 0.16 7.51 -19.20
CA GLU A 33 -0.92 8.34 -18.66
C GLU A 33 -0.46 9.29 -17.55
N TYR A 34 0.39 8.82 -16.62
CA TYR A 34 0.67 9.53 -15.38
C TYR A 34 2.13 9.91 -15.15
N ASP A 35 3.09 9.24 -15.80
CA ASP A 35 4.53 9.50 -15.60
C ASP A 35 5.30 9.15 -16.89
N PRO A 36 5.13 9.95 -17.97
CA PRO A 36 5.65 9.60 -19.29
C PRO A 36 7.14 9.87 -19.46
N GLN A 37 7.92 9.60 -18.41
CA GLN A 37 9.37 9.66 -18.52
C GLN A 37 9.87 8.48 -19.39
N PRO A 38 10.82 8.71 -20.33
CA PRO A 38 11.26 7.67 -21.27
C PRO A 38 11.68 6.36 -20.62
N MET A 39 12.29 6.41 -19.43
CA MET A 39 12.75 5.24 -18.69
C MET A 39 11.62 4.31 -18.20
N HIS A 40 10.38 4.78 -18.20
CA HIS A 40 9.18 4.01 -17.86
C HIS A 40 8.38 3.57 -19.08
N LEU A 41 8.81 3.96 -20.28
CA LEU A 41 8.14 3.67 -21.55
C LEU A 41 8.95 2.75 -22.45
N ASP A 42 10.28 2.77 -22.34
CA ASP A 42 11.19 2.09 -23.26
C ASP A 42 12.37 1.47 -22.53
N GLU A 43 12.76 0.25 -22.98
CA GLU A 43 13.85 -0.52 -22.39
C GLU A 43 15.21 0.13 -22.58
N ASP A 44 15.51 0.65 -23.77
CA ASP A 44 16.81 1.25 -24.07
C ASP A 44 16.96 2.60 -23.36
N ALA A 45 15.89 3.37 -23.28
CA ALA A 45 15.87 4.59 -22.48
C ALA A 45 16.11 4.29 -21.00
N GLY A 46 15.52 3.22 -20.48
CA GLY A 46 15.73 2.76 -19.10
C GLY A 46 17.17 2.33 -18.82
N ARG A 47 17.82 1.65 -19.78
CA ARG A 47 19.23 1.23 -19.66
C ARG A 47 20.20 2.39 -19.49
N GLY A 48 19.89 3.54 -20.06
CA GLY A 48 20.70 4.76 -19.92
C GLY A 48 20.58 5.44 -18.56
N THR A 49 19.79 4.91 -17.64
CA THR A 49 19.52 5.48 -16.31
C THR A 49 19.98 4.56 -15.19
N LEU A 50 19.85 5.04 -13.94
CA LEU A 50 20.10 4.22 -12.74
C LEU A 50 19.16 3.01 -12.63
N LEU A 51 18.05 2.99 -13.39
CA LEU A 51 17.13 1.85 -13.41
C LEU A 51 17.71 0.64 -14.14
N GLY A 52 18.63 0.84 -15.09
CA GLY A 52 19.31 -0.24 -15.81
C GLY A 52 18.41 -1.02 -16.76
N GLY A 53 17.27 -0.49 -17.16
CA GLY A 53 16.26 -1.06 -18.05
C GLY A 53 14.88 -0.49 -17.77
N LEU A 54 13.87 -0.96 -18.49
CA LEU A 54 12.47 -0.60 -18.24
C LEU A 54 12.07 -0.96 -16.82
N ALA A 55 11.51 0.00 -16.11
CA ALA A 55 10.96 -0.20 -14.78
C ALA A 55 9.64 0.59 -14.62
N ALA A 56 8.78 0.09 -13.77
CA ALA A 56 7.56 0.80 -13.41
C ALA A 56 7.89 2.15 -12.74
N SER A 57 7.07 3.16 -13.01
CA SER A 57 7.07 4.38 -12.22
C SER A 57 6.91 4.04 -10.74
N GLY A 58 7.59 4.77 -9.86
CA GLY A 58 7.37 4.62 -8.42
C GLY A 58 5.91 4.84 -8.01
N TRP A 59 5.21 5.76 -8.67
CA TRP A 59 3.78 5.98 -8.46
C TRP A 59 2.93 4.80 -8.91
N HIS A 60 3.36 4.08 -9.94
CA HIS A 60 2.72 2.82 -10.34
C HIS A 60 2.86 1.75 -9.26
N SER A 61 4.03 1.63 -8.63
CA SER A 61 4.22 0.74 -7.48
C SER A 61 3.24 1.06 -6.35
N CYS A 62 3.03 2.34 -6.05
CA CYS A 62 2.06 2.77 -5.04
C CYS A 62 0.61 2.44 -5.47
N ALA A 63 0.28 2.62 -6.74
CA ALA A 63 -1.04 2.28 -7.28
C ALA A 63 -1.31 0.77 -7.22
N ILE A 64 -0.31 -0.06 -7.55
CA ILE A 64 -0.39 -1.52 -7.42
C ILE A 64 -0.58 -1.93 -5.96
N LEU A 65 0.18 -1.36 -5.04
CA LEU A 65 0.03 -1.59 -3.61
C LEU A 65 -1.38 -1.29 -3.14
N MET A 66 -1.93 -0.15 -3.55
CA MET A 66 -3.31 0.22 -3.22
C MET A 66 -4.32 -0.75 -3.82
N ARG A 67 -4.14 -1.16 -5.08
CA ARG A 67 -5.01 -2.14 -5.72
C ARG A 67 -5.00 -3.48 -4.98
N MET A 68 -3.81 -3.98 -4.62
CA MET A 68 -3.67 -5.21 -3.84
C MET A 68 -4.33 -5.08 -2.46
N SER A 69 -4.19 -3.92 -1.80
CA SER A 69 -4.85 -3.66 -0.52
C SER A 69 -6.38 -3.66 -0.67
N CYS A 70 -6.90 -3.08 -1.75
CA CYS A 70 -8.32 -3.09 -2.07
C CYS A 70 -8.86 -4.51 -2.25
N ASP A 71 -8.18 -5.29 -3.08
CA ASP A 71 -8.57 -6.68 -3.37
C ASP A 71 -8.49 -7.58 -2.13
N TRP A 72 -7.56 -7.29 -1.22
CA TRP A 72 -7.36 -8.07 -0.02
C TRP A 72 -8.38 -7.79 1.10
N PHE A 73 -8.50 -6.52 1.50
CA PHE A 73 -9.30 -6.20 2.68
C PHE A 73 -9.99 -4.83 2.65
N MET A 74 -9.47 -3.87 1.88
CA MET A 74 -9.90 -2.47 2.01
C MET A 74 -11.34 -2.28 1.55
N LEU A 75 -11.76 -2.95 0.46
CA LEU A 75 -13.13 -2.86 -0.06
C LEU A 75 -14.16 -3.46 0.91
N ASP A 76 -13.73 -4.41 1.73
CA ASP A 76 -14.56 -5.07 2.74
C ASP A 76 -14.37 -4.46 4.13
N SER A 77 -13.74 -3.28 4.21
CA SER A 77 -13.43 -2.63 5.49
C SER A 77 -14.32 -1.42 5.77
N SER A 78 -14.37 -1.03 7.03
CA SER A 78 -14.99 0.20 7.49
C SER A 78 -14.10 1.45 7.31
N SER A 79 -13.21 1.44 6.30
CA SER A 79 -12.26 2.53 6.03
C SER A 79 -12.98 3.86 5.84
N GLN A 80 -12.48 4.90 6.49
CA GLN A 80 -12.95 6.28 6.40
C GLN A 80 -11.94 7.21 5.73
N GLY A 81 -10.84 6.64 5.21
CA GLY A 81 -9.78 7.36 4.53
C GLY A 81 -8.51 7.55 5.35
N SER A 82 -7.57 8.23 4.75
CA SER A 82 -6.25 8.51 5.31
C SER A 82 -5.94 10.00 5.20
N PRO A 83 -5.28 10.60 6.19
CA PRO A 83 -4.85 12.01 6.10
C PRO A 83 -3.67 12.19 5.14
N GLY A 84 -3.00 11.12 4.72
CA GLY A 84 -1.84 11.17 3.84
C GLY A 84 -0.90 9.99 4.03
N ILE A 85 0.21 10.06 3.32
CA ILE A 85 1.31 9.10 3.38
C ILE A 85 2.47 9.74 4.14
N GLU A 86 3.00 9.06 5.15
CA GLU A 86 4.13 9.56 5.93
C GLU A 86 5.46 9.36 5.19
N GLU A 87 5.62 8.21 4.54
CA GLU A 87 6.83 7.87 3.83
C GLU A 87 6.53 6.92 2.67
N VAL A 88 7.21 7.13 1.55
CA VAL A 88 7.35 6.18 0.45
C VAL A 88 8.82 6.04 0.13
N ARG A 89 9.32 4.81 -0.03
CA ARG A 89 10.65 4.53 -0.54
C ARG A 89 10.60 3.52 -1.66
N TRP A 90 11.23 3.85 -2.77
CA TRP A 90 11.44 2.95 -3.90
C TRP A 90 12.86 2.41 -3.81
N LEU A 91 12.98 1.22 -3.23
CA LEU A 91 14.28 0.63 -2.87
C LEU A 91 14.93 -0.10 -4.05
N ARG A 92 14.12 -0.62 -4.97
CA ARG A 92 14.54 -1.36 -6.14
C ARG A 92 13.60 -1.10 -7.31
N PRO A 93 14.08 -1.17 -8.57
CA PRO A 93 13.18 -1.10 -9.72
C PRO A 93 12.17 -2.24 -9.71
N LEU A 94 10.90 -1.93 -9.94
CA LEU A 94 9.85 -2.91 -10.22
C LEU A 94 9.82 -3.19 -11.72
N ARG A 95 10.03 -4.45 -12.10
CA ARG A 95 10.23 -4.84 -13.50
C ARG A 95 9.08 -5.66 -14.06
N ALA A 96 8.96 -5.62 -15.38
CA ALA A 96 8.12 -6.57 -16.10
C ALA A 96 8.57 -8.01 -15.82
N GLY A 97 7.60 -8.88 -15.52
CA GLY A 97 7.87 -10.27 -15.15
C GLY A 97 8.07 -10.50 -13.66
N ASP A 98 8.16 -9.46 -12.85
CA ASP A 98 8.15 -9.60 -11.41
C ASP A 98 6.81 -10.17 -10.93
N SER A 99 6.88 -10.95 -9.86
CA SER A 99 5.73 -11.46 -9.12
C SER A 99 5.83 -10.93 -7.70
N ILE A 100 4.92 -10.05 -7.32
CA ILE A 100 4.99 -9.30 -6.07
C ILE A 100 3.96 -9.77 -5.05
N THR A 101 4.39 -9.80 -3.79
CA THR A 101 3.55 -10.04 -2.62
C THR A 101 3.48 -8.77 -1.79
N LEU A 102 2.29 -8.39 -1.39
CA LEU A 102 2.07 -7.30 -0.45
C LEU A 102 2.20 -7.83 0.97
N ARG A 103 3.09 -7.26 1.75
CA ARG A 103 3.24 -7.50 3.20
C ARG A 103 2.76 -6.27 3.96
N ARG A 104 1.83 -6.48 4.89
CA ARG A 104 1.28 -5.44 5.76
C ARG A 104 1.68 -5.72 7.20
N THR A 105 2.28 -4.75 7.84
CA THR A 105 2.56 -4.74 9.28
C THR A 105 1.69 -3.68 9.94
N VAL A 106 0.97 -4.03 11.01
CA VAL A 106 0.31 -3.06 11.88
C VAL A 106 1.36 -2.50 12.83
N VAL A 107 1.77 -1.26 12.63
CA VAL A 107 2.80 -0.60 13.44
C VAL A 107 2.21 -0.08 14.74
N ASP A 108 1.04 0.56 14.65
CA ASP A 108 0.32 1.11 15.79
C ASP A 108 -1.18 1.09 15.52
N SER A 109 -1.97 1.00 16.57
CA SER A 109 -3.43 1.02 16.48
C SER A 109 -4.02 1.57 17.78
N ARG A 110 -4.79 2.66 17.67
CA ARG A 110 -5.39 3.34 18.82
C ARG A 110 -6.78 3.87 18.51
N ALA A 111 -7.61 3.97 19.51
CA ALA A 111 -8.89 4.68 19.40
C ALA A 111 -8.67 6.17 19.14
N SER A 112 -9.52 6.79 18.35
CA SER A 112 -9.52 8.23 18.16
C SER A 112 -10.01 8.94 19.41
N LYS A 113 -9.26 9.96 19.87
CA LYS A 113 -9.65 10.77 21.02
C LYS A 113 -10.77 11.76 20.68
N SER A 114 -10.80 12.27 19.46
CA SER A 114 -11.76 13.29 19.01
C SER A 114 -13.00 12.71 18.34
N LYS A 115 -12.93 11.47 17.84
CA LYS A 115 -14.01 10.77 17.12
C LYS A 115 -14.20 9.38 17.69
N PRO A 116 -15.00 9.19 18.76
CA PRO A 116 -15.13 7.91 19.48
C PRO A 116 -15.56 6.73 18.62
N ALA A 117 -16.25 6.97 17.50
CA ALA A 117 -16.66 5.95 16.55
C ALA A 117 -15.53 5.46 15.64
N LEU A 118 -14.34 6.07 15.72
CA LEU A 118 -13.20 5.75 14.86
C LEU A 118 -12.02 5.20 15.65
N GLY A 119 -11.28 4.32 15.00
CA GLY A 119 -9.93 3.94 15.37
C GLY A 119 -8.93 4.37 14.29
N ILE A 120 -7.70 4.54 14.68
CA ILE A 120 -6.61 5.03 13.88
C ILE A 120 -5.55 3.95 13.85
N THR A 121 -5.21 3.45 12.67
CA THR A 121 -4.23 2.39 12.49
C THR A 121 -3.10 2.85 11.59
N LYS A 122 -1.88 2.69 12.05
CA LYS A 122 -0.67 2.94 11.28
C LYS A 122 -0.17 1.63 10.68
N PHE A 123 -0.04 1.62 9.37
CA PHE A 123 0.48 0.49 8.61
C PHE A 123 1.85 0.80 8.03
N LYS A 124 2.70 -0.23 7.99
CA LYS A 124 3.83 -0.32 7.07
C LYS A 124 3.48 -1.37 6.03
N TYR A 125 3.52 -0.97 4.77
CA TYR A 125 3.38 -1.85 3.63
C TYR A 125 4.72 -2.07 2.94
N GLU A 126 4.92 -3.26 2.43
CA GLU A 126 6.09 -3.61 1.63
C GLU A 126 5.65 -4.44 0.42
N LEU A 127 6.08 -4.04 -0.77
CA LEU A 127 6.00 -4.89 -1.96
C LEU A 127 7.27 -5.72 -2.02
N VAL A 128 7.12 -7.04 -2.03
CA VAL A 128 8.22 -8.00 -2.03
C VAL A 128 8.18 -8.79 -3.34
N ASN A 129 9.30 -8.84 -4.05
CA ASN A 129 9.40 -9.58 -5.31
C ASN A 129 9.59 -11.10 -5.08
N GLN A 130 9.66 -11.88 -6.16
CA GLN A 130 9.84 -13.33 -6.14
C GLN A 130 11.17 -13.79 -5.54
N ALA A 131 12.17 -12.90 -5.47
CA ALA A 131 13.46 -13.18 -4.83
C ALA A 131 13.46 -12.87 -3.32
N GLY A 132 12.33 -12.45 -2.76
CA GLY A 132 12.21 -12.05 -1.37
C GLY A 132 12.77 -10.65 -1.06
N GLU A 133 13.03 -9.85 -2.08
CA GLU A 133 13.57 -8.50 -1.94
C GLU A 133 12.44 -7.48 -1.83
N VAL A 134 12.59 -6.53 -0.90
CA VAL A 134 11.65 -5.41 -0.77
C VAL A 134 11.91 -4.39 -1.88
N VAL A 135 10.91 -4.17 -2.72
CA VAL A 135 10.95 -3.25 -3.86
C VAL A 135 10.49 -1.85 -3.45
N THR A 136 9.39 -1.78 -2.73
CA THR A 136 8.77 -0.52 -2.30
C THR A 136 8.32 -0.65 -0.86
N THR A 137 8.51 0.41 -0.07
CA THR A 137 7.90 0.54 1.26
C THR A 137 6.99 1.76 1.29
N LEU A 138 5.91 1.67 2.06
CA LEU A 138 4.97 2.77 2.26
C LEU A 138 4.47 2.74 3.69
N VAL A 139 4.49 3.89 4.36
CA VAL A 139 3.97 4.06 5.72
C VAL A 139 2.81 5.04 5.68
N CYS A 140 1.66 4.63 6.16
CA CYS A 140 0.48 5.49 6.22
C CYS A 140 -0.38 5.18 7.44
N THR A 141 -1.24 6.13 7.75
CA THR A 141 -2.27 6.01 8.79
C THR A 141 -3.65 5.99 8.13
N ILE A 142 -4.48 5.03 8.51
CA ILE A 142 -5.83 4.88 7.99
C ILE A 142 -6.82 4.91 9.16
N MET A 143 -7.94 5.57 8.98
CA MET A 143 -9.05 5.60 9.92
C MET A 143 -10.08 4.54 9.56
N PHE A 144 -10.50 3.76 10.55
CA PHE A 144 -11.55 2.75 10.39
C PHE A 144 -12.68 2.99 11.38
N GLY A 145 -13.89 2.67 10.97
CA GLY A 145 -15.02 2.57 11.91
C GLY A 145 -14.79 1.49 12.96
N ARG A 146 -15.25 1.72 14.17
CA ARG A 146 -15.25 0.75 15.25
C ARG A 146 -16.55 -0.04 15.25
N ARG A 147 -16.49 -1.32 15.66
CA ARG A 147 -17.69 -2.13 15.87
C ARG A 147 -18.53 -1.57 17.01
N GLU A 148 -17.86 -1.20 18.09
CA GLU A 148 -18.50 -0.57 19.23
C GLU A 148 -17.85 0.81 19.47
N PRO A 149 -18.58 1.91 19.23
CA PRO A 149 -18.13 3.22 19.64
C PRO A 149 -17.84 3.20 21.15
N ALA A 150 -16.78 3.88 21.59
CA ALA A 150 -16.58 4.06 23.02
C ALA A 150 -17.84 4.70 23.62
N ALA A 151 -18.32 4.19 24.74
CA ALA A 151 -19.45 4.79 25.45
C ALA A 151 -19.19 6.28 25.63
N ALA A 152 -20.12 7.11 25.17
CA ALA A 152 -20.07 8.55 25.41
C ALA A 152 -20.17 8.78 26.92
N GLY A 153 -19.07 9.25 27.53
CA GLY A 153 -19.09 9.74 28.89
C GLY A 153 -18.58 8.79 29.97
N ALA A 154 -17.28 8.87 30.23
CA ALA A 154 -16.76 8.88 31.57
C ALA A 154 -15.80 10.07 31.64
N SER A 155 -16.40 11.28 31.73
CA SER A 155 -15.70 12.43 32.27
C SER A 155 -15.74 12.28 33.80
N ALA A 156 -14.60 11.99 34.37
CA ALA A 156 -14.30 12.25 35.77
C ALA A 156 -13.25 13.34 35.82
#